data_1df18a0ef4f3b533db4e88d1d99fe04b
#
_entry.id   1df18a0ef4f3b533db4e88d1d99fe04b
#
_cell.length_a   1.000
_cell.length_b   1.000
_cell.length_c   1.000
_cell.angle_alpha   90.00
_cell.angle_beta   90.00
_cell.angle_gamma   90.00
#
_symmetry.space_group_name_H-M   'P 1'
#
loop_
_entity.id
_entity.type
_entity.pdbx_description
1 polymer ?
#
loop_
_entity_poly.entity_id
_entity_poly.type
_entity_poly.pdbx_seq_one_letter_code
_entity_poly.pdbx_strand_id
1 'polypeptide(L)'
;VTKAEKIYQTLRKDIMEVRLLPNTPLRLSAICEMYQVGSTPLREALTRLEMEHLVGSTPNKGFFVAPVSIEELADLTKTKGLLEIQLLRESMKFGDRKWEAEIVAAHYSLANEVSPLDPETNEDNFINWARLHTAFHVSLISANQTPWVERFYNEVAEHMRRHGRALRHTHNAQPLSAQAALQASPAMQKASSLEPHTELMDAVIKRQVDKVEMLIVEHNKLTILAYEELGIF
;
A
#
# COMPACT_ATOMS: atom_id res chain seq x y z
N VAL A 1 5.36 23.71 -13.51
CA VAL A 1 5.60 23.04 -12.20
C VAL A 1 6.70 23.81 -11.49
N THR A 2 6.46 24.28 -10.24
CA THR A 2 7.44 25.04 -9.44
C THR A 2 8.60 24.17 -9.00
N LYS A 3 9.72 24.79 -8.57
CA LYS A 3 10.84 24.04 -7.98
C LYS A 3 10.42 23.32 -6.68
N ALA A 4 9.53 23.93 -5.88
CA ALA A 4 9.00 23.32 -4.66
C ALA A 4 8.14 22.09 -5.00
N GLU A 5 7.30 22.16 -6.03
CA GLU A 5 6.49 21.02 -6.48
C GLU A 5 7.37 19.86 -6.97
N LYS A 6 8.39 20.15 -7.78
CA LYS A 6 9.30 19.09 -8.27
C LYS A 6 10.03 18.37 -7.14
N ILE A 7 10.60 19.12 -6.20
CA ILE A 7 11.32 18.50 -5.07
C ILE A 7 10.37 17.75 -4.13
N TYR A 8 9.16 18.26 -3.89
CA TYR A 8 8.12 17.56 -3.13
C TYR A 8 7.81 16.21 -3.76
N GLN A 9 7.50 16.14 -5.06
CA GLN A 9 7.20 14.90 -5.76
C GLN A 9 8.37 13.91 -5.72
N THR A 10 9.58 14.40 -5.90
CA THR A 10 10.78 13.55 -5.86
C THR A 10 11.02 12.96 -4.47
N LEU A 11 11.00 13.80 -3.43
CA LEU A 11 11.17 13.35 -2.04
C LEU A 11 10.05 12.40 -1.61
N ARG A 12 8.80 12.73 -1.98
CA ARG A 12 7.64 11.85 -1.72
C ARG A 12 7.86 10.46 -2.31
N LYS A 13 8.26 10.42 -3.58
CA LYS A 13 8.58 9.15 -4.25
C LYS A 13 9.69 8.38 -3.54
N ASP A 14 10.79 9.05 -3.20
CA ASP A 14 11.95 8.40 -2.56
C ASP A 14 11.63 7.88 -1.16
N ILE A 15 10.76 8.57 -0.41
CA ILE A 15 10.26 8.10 0.89
C ILE A 15 9.29 6.91 0.71
N MET A 16 8.36 6.99 -0.25
CA MET A 16 7.38 5.94 -0.52
C MET A 16 8.02 4.66 -1.06
N GLU A 17 9.11 4.79 -1.82
CA GLU A 17 9.88 3.66 -2.35
C GLU A 17 11.01 3.20 -1.40
N VAL A 18 11.10 3.83 -0.20
CA VAL A 18 12.08 3.49 0.85
C VAL A 18 13.54 3.70 0.39
N ARG A 19 13.79 4.57 -0.60
CA ARG A 19 15.15 5.04 -0.93
C ARG A 19 15.71 5.95 0.17
N LEU A 20 14.82 6.72 0.81
CA LEU A 20 15.10 7.42 2.06
C LEU A 20 14.49 6.60 3.19
N LEU A 21 15.34 5.97 4.00
CA LEU A 21 14.93 5.04 5.05
C LEU A 21 14.18 5.75 6.19
N PRO A 22 13.26 5.07 6.88
CA PRO A 22 12.67 5.56 8.12
C PRO A 22 13.72 6.03 9.12
N ASN A 23 13.41 7.07 9.88
CA ASN A 23 14.31 7.74 10.84
C ASN A 23 15.53 8.43 10.23
N THR A 24 15.70 8.45 8.90
CA THR A 24 16.83 9.17 8.27
C THR A 24 16.71 10.67 8.50
N PRO A 25 17.73 11.33 9.11
CA PRO A 25 17.75 12.78 9.25
C PRO A 25 17.82 13.48 7.89
N LEU A 26 16.90 14.41 7.64
CA LEU A 26 16.85 15.21 6.41
C LEU A 26 17.55 16.56 6.64
N ARG A 27 18.89 16.52 6.74
CA ARG A 27 19.71 17.73 6.93
C ARG A 27 19.61 18.61 5.70
N LEU A 28 19.13 19.85 5.87
CA LEU A 28 18.82 20.76 4.76
C LEU A 28 19.99 20.95 3.80
N SER A 29 21.23 21.14 4.30
CA SER A 29 22.40 21.29 3.45
C SER A 29 22.67 20.09 2.56
N ALA A 30 22.62 18.87 3.14
CA ALA A 30 22.86 17.63 2.41
C ALA A 30 21.77 17.36 1.38
N ILE A 31 20.49 17.60 1.74
CA ILE A 31 19.37 17.40 0.81
C ILE A 31 19.38 18.44 -0.31
N CYS A 32 19.72 19.70 -0.01
CA CYS A 32 19.91 20.74 -1.04
C CYS A 32 20.98 20.33 -2.07
N GLU A 33 22.10 19.78 -1.61
CA GLU A 33 23.18 19.30 -2.46
C GLU A 33 22.75 18.07 -3.28
N MET A 34 22.16 17.06 -2.62
CA MET A 34 21.72 15.80 -3.26
C MET A 34 20.72 16.04 -4.39
N TYR A 35 19.73 16.93 -4.16
CA TYR A 35 18.65 17.17 -5.13
C TYR A 35 18.83 18.45 -5.95
N GLN A 36 19.97 19.13 -5.83
CA GLN A 36 20.30 20.38 -6.57
C GLN A 36 19.19 21.43 -6.42
N VAL A 37 18.73 21.68 -5.20
CA VAL A 37 17.63 22.58 -4.87
C VAL A 37 18.00 23.58 -3.79
N GLY A 38 17.39 24.77 -3.81
CA GLY A 38 17.58 25.78 -2.77
C GLY A 38 16.83 25.44 -1.47
N SER A 39 17.26 26.06 -0.36
CA SER A 39 16.70 25.78 0.97
C SER A 39 15.22 26.18 1.11
N THR A 40 14.78 27.27 0.45
CA THR A 40 13.38 27.72 0.53
C THR A 40 12.39 26.72 -0.09
N PRO A 41 12.53 26.31 -1.36
CA PRO A 41 11.65 25.31 -1.94
C PRO A 41 11.75 23.94 -1.25
N LEU A 42 12.93 23.59 -0.69
CA LEU A 42 13.07 22.36 0.09
C LEU A 42 12.26 22.41 1.39
N ARG A 43 12.32 23.51 2.15
CA ARG A 43 11.51 23.66 3.38
C ARG A 43 10.03 23.58 3.10
N GLU A 44 9.55 24.24 2.04
CA GLU A 44 8.15 24.16 1.60
C GLU A 44 7.73 22.71 1.31
N ALA A 45 8.56 21.96 0.58
CA ALA A 45 8.32 20.57 0.28
C ALA A 45 8.29 19.69 1.56
N LEU A 46 9.25 19.88 2.47
CA LEU A 46 9.32 19.13 3.73
C LEU A 46 8.12 19.40 4.64
N THR A 47 7.66 20.66 4.72
CA THR A 47 6.44 21.01 5.47
C THR A 47 5.20 20.33 4.89
N ARG A 48 5.09 20.22 3.57
CA ARG A 48 3.99 19.48 2.93
C ARG A 48 4.05 17.98 3.25
N LEU A 49 5.25 17.39 3.18
CA LEU A 49 5.45 15.97 3.53
C LEU A 49 5.21 15.69 5.02
N GLU A 50 5.43 16.68 5.89
CA GLU A 50 5.08 16.59 7.31
C GLU A 50 3.56 16.56 7.52
N MET A 51 2.80 17.35 6.77
CA MET A 51 1.33 17.28 6.79
C MET A 51 0.77 15.94 6.25
N GLU A 52 1.54 15.24 5.42
CA GLU A 52 1.23 13.89 4.95
C GLU A 52 1.78 12.79 5.87
N HIS A 53 2.32 13.12 7.03
CA HIS A 53 2.94 12.16 7.96
C HIS A 53 4.07 11.31 7.35
N LEU A 54 4.68 11.76 6.26
CA LEU A 54 5.84 11.12 5.64
C LEU A 54 7.17 11.61 6.19
N VAL A 55 7.16 12.80 6.78
CA VAL A 55 8.29 13.46 7.41
C VAL A 55 7.84 13.91 8.80
N GLY A 56 8.73 13.81 9.78
CA GLY A 56 8.56 14.44 11.08
C GLY A 56 9.57 15.56 11.28
N SER A 57 9.29 16.44 12.23
CA SER A 57 10.24 17.44 12.70
C SER A 57 10.40 17.41 14.21
N THR A 58 11.58 17.77 14.67
CA THR A 58 11.86 17.96 16.09
C THR A 58 12.54 19.30 16.30
N PRO A 59 12.11 20.09 17.30
CA PRO A 59 12.80 21.33 17.63
C PRO A 59 14.30 21.10 17.79
N ASN A 60 15.11 21.93 17.16
CA ASN A 60 16.59 21.91 17.16
C ASN A 60 17.26 20.69 16.47
N LYS A 61 16.52 19.65 16.06
CA LYS A 61 17.08 18.51 15.33
C LYS A 61 16.70 18.53 13.84
N GLY A 62 15.68 19.31 13.44
CA GLY A 62 15.24 19.44 12.07
C GLY A 62 14.30 18.31 11.63
N PHE A 63 14.24 18.09 10.31
CA PHE A 63 13.37 17.11 9.68
C PHE A 63 13.99 15.71 9.63
N PHE A 64 13.14 14.69 9.63
CA PHE A 64 13.52 13.29 9.46
C PHE A 64 12.41 12.53 8.75
N VAL A 65 12.75 11.45 8.06
CA VAL A 65 11.75 10.53 7.48
C VAL A 65 10.95 9.89 8.61
N ALA A 66 9.63 9.95 8.54
CA ALA A 66 8.76 9.40 9.57
C ALA A 66 9.08 7.92 9.84
N PRO A 67 9.10 7.48 11.10
CA PRO A 67 9.32 6.09 11.47
C PRO A 67 8.24 5.18 10.87
N VAL A 68 8.43 3.88 11.01
CA VAL A 68 7.42 2.85 10.76
C VAL A 68 7.46 1.86 11.90
N SER A 69 6.30 1.29 12.24
CA SER A 69 6.20 0.23 13.22
C SER A 69 5.14 -0.78 12.82
N ILE A 70 5.18 -1.96 13.44
CA ILE A 70 4.17 -3.00 13.23
C ILE A 70 2.82 -2.58 13.84
N GLU A 71 2.84 -1.88 14.97
CA GLU A 71 1.64 -1.37 15.62
C GLU A 71 0.93 -0.36 14.72
N GLU A 72 1.67 0.55 14.09
CA GLU A 72 1.11 1.50 13.13
C GLU A 72 0.60 0.79 11.87
N LEU A 73 1.32 -0.22 11.36
CA LEU A 73 0.85 -1.05 10.25
C LEU A 73 -0.46 -1.78 10.60
N ALA A 74 -0.59 -2.30 11.82
CA ALA A 74 -1.81 -2.96 12.29
C ALA A 74 -2.99 -1.97 12.36
N ASP A 75 -2.77 -0.75 12.85
CA ASP A 75 -3.79 0.30 12.90
C ASP A 75 -4.20 0.77 11.50
N LEU A 76 -3.24 0.99 10.61
CA LEU A 76 -3.49 1.31 9.19
C LEU A 76 -4.29 0.19 8.51
N THR A 77 -3.95 -1.08 8.75
CA THR A 77 -4.65 -2.24 8.18
C THR A 77 -6.10 -2.30 8.66
N LYS A 78 -6.34 -2.09 9.95
CA LYS A 78 -7.69 -2.01 10.52
C LYS A 78 -8.48 -0.85 9.94
N THR A 79 -7.88 0.33 9.86
CA THR A 79 -8.52 1.54 9.31
C THR A 79 -8.86 1.37 7.84
N LYS A 80 -7.91 0.82 7.04
CA LYS A 80 -8.17 0.47 5.64
C LYS A 80 -9.38 -0.45 5.51
N GLY A 81 -9.44 -1.51 6.32
CA GLY A 81 -10.54 -2.47 6.29
C GLY A 81 -11.91 -1.83 6.56
N LEU A 82 -12.00 -0.92 7.53
CA LEU A 82 -13.23 -0.17 7.82
C LEU A 82 -13.69 0.67 6.62
N LEU A 83 -12.76 1.40 5.99
CA LEU A 83 -13.05 2.22 4.82
C LEU A 83 -13.41 1.36 3.60
N GLU A 84 -12.71 0.25 3.40
CA GLU A 84 -12.94 -0.70 2.29
C GLU A 84 -14.33 -1.33 2.37
N ILE A 85 -14.75 -1.77 3.54
CA ILE A 85 -16.11 -2.32 3.77
C ILE A 85 -17.17 -1.28 3.41
N GLN A 86 -16.99 -0.03 3.82
CA GLN A 86 -17.93 1.04 3.47
C GLN A 86 -17.99 1.27 1.95
N LEU A 87 -16.83 1.31 1.27
CA LEU A 87 -16.76 1.47 -0.19
C LEU A 87 -17.37 0.29 -0.93
N LEU A 88 -17.16 -0.95 -0.45
CA LEU A 88 -17.76 -2.16 -0.99
C LEU A 88 -19.28 -2.17 -0.87
N ARG A 89 -19.82 -1.80 0.31
CA ARG A 89 -21.28 -1.66 0.52
C ARG A 89 -21.89 -0.68 -0.49
N GLU A 90 -21.26 0.48 -0.65
CA GLU A 90 -21.70 1.49 -1.63
C GLU A 90 -21.59 0.97 -3.07
N SER A 91 -20.48 0.34 -3.43
CA SER A 91 -20.28 -0.20 -4.77
C SER A 91 -21.26 -1.34 -5.09
N MET A 92 -21.54 -2.23 -4.14
CA MET A 92 -22.57 -3.25 -4.31
C MET A 92 -23.98 -2.67 -4.45
N LYS A 93 -24.25 -1.53 -3.83
CA LYS A 93 -25.55 -0.83 -3.93
C LYS A 93 -25.76 -0.13 -5.26
N PHE A 94 -24.72 0.52 -5.79
CA PHE A 94 -24.82 1.39 -6.95
C PHE A 94 -24.20 0.81 -8.24
N GLY A 95 -23.39 -0.25 -8.12
CA GLY A 95 -22.73 -0.89 -9.24
C GLY A 95 -23.71 -1.54 -10.23
N ASP A 96 -23.51 -1.27 -11.49
CA ASP A 96 -24.25 -1.80 -12.61
C ASP A 96 -23.55 -2.97 -13.31
N ARG A 97 -24.12 -3.46 -14.41
CA ARG A 97 -23.51 -4.55 -15.21
C ARG A 97 -22.16 -4.19 -15.80
N LYS A 98 -21.89 -2.90 -16.06
CA LYS A 98 -20.59 -2.45 -16.56
C LYS A 98 -19.52 -2.60 -15.45
N TRP A 99 -19.84 -2.16 -14.25
CA TRP A 99 -18.98 -2.36 -13.10
C TRP A 99 -18.70 -3.85 -12.81
N GLU A 100 -19.71 -4.71 -12.90
CA GLU A 100 -19.53 -6.18 -12.76
C GLU A 100 -18.58 -6.73 -13.83
N ALA A 101 -18.72 -6.28 -15.08
CA ALA A 101 -17.83 -6.68 -16.17
C ALA A 101 -16.38 -6.18 -15.95
N GLU A 102 -16.19 -4.99 -15.39
CA GLU A 102 -14.87 -4.45 -15.03
C GLU A 102 -14.20 -5.27 -13.93
N ILE A 103 -14.94 -5.72 -12.92
CA ILE A 103 -14.43 -6.64 -11.88
C ILE A 103 -13.98 -7.96 -12.49
N VAL A 104 -14.81 -8.57 -13.35
CA VAL A 104 -14.48 -9.84 -14.02
C VAL A 104 -13.24 -9.68 -14.90
N ALA A 105 -13.12 -8.58 -15.63
CA ALA A 105 -11.95 -8.28 -16.46
C ALA A 105 -10.68 -8.10 -15.62
N ALA A 106 -10.76 -7.42 -14.47
CA ALA A 106 -9.64 -7.24 -13.56
C ALA A 106 -9.21 -8.58 -12.92
N HIS A 107 -10.18 -9.38 -12.50
CA HIS A 107 -9.92 -10.74 -11.99
C HIS A 107 -9.29 -11.64 -13.06
N TYR A 108 -9.82 -11.62 -14.29
CA TYR A 108 -9.27 -12.37 -15.42
C TYR A 108 -7.81 -11.99 -15.69
N SER A 109 -7.50 -10.69 -15.66
CA SER A 109 -6.13 -10.22 -15.84
C SER A 109 -5.20 -10.72 -14.74
N LEU A 110 -5.66 -10.71 -13.48
CA LEU A 110 -4.91 -11.25 -12.33
C LEU A 110 -4.72 -12.77 -12.44
N ALA A 111 -5.75 -13.51 -12.86
CA ALA A 111 -5.73 -14.96 -12.98
C ALA A 111 -4.79 -15.48 -14.08
N ASN A 112 -4.55 -14.66 -15.11
CA ASN A 112 -3.67 -15.04 -16.24
C ASN A 112 -2.25 -14.47 -16.11
N GLU A 113 -1.93 -13.80 -15.01
CA GLU A 113 -0.55 -13.37 -14.73
C GLU A 113 0.23 -14.50 -14.10
N VAL A 114 1.56 -14.46 -14.29
CA VAL A 114 2.47 -15.40 -13.62
C VAL A 114 2.29 -15.29 -12.12
N SER A 115 1.95 -16.41 -11.49
CA SER A 115 1.72 -16.43 -10.05
C SER A 115 2.97 -16.02 -9.28
N PRO A 116 2.86 -15.16 -8.27
CA PRO A 116 4.00 -14.84 -7.40
C PRO A 116 4.46 -16.06 -6.57
N LEU A 117 3.63 -17.11 -6.52
CA LEU A 117 3.94 -18.39 -5.86
C LEU A 117 4.72 -19.36 -6.77
N ASP A 118 4.84 -19.06 -8.07
CA ASP A 118 5.61 -19.86 -8.99
C ASP A 118 7.10 -19.78 -8.63
N PRO A 119 7.80 -20.92 -8.46
CA PRO A 119 9.21 -20.93 -8.14
C PRO A 119 10.11 -20.21 -9.16
N GLU A 120 9.66 -20.09 -10.42
CA GLU A 120 10.37 -19.39 -11.48
C GLU A 120 10.02 -17.90 -11.61
N THR A 121 9.13 -17.41 -10.75
CA THR A 121 8.76 -15.98 -10.72
C THR A 121 9.97 -15.10 -10.42
N ASN A 122 10.17 -14.09 -11.27
CA ASN A 122 11.18 -13.06 -11.07
C ASN A 122 10.55 -11.78 -10.47
N GLU A 123 11.40 -10.77 -10.18
CA GLU A 123 10.94 -9.49 -9.57
C GLU A 123 9.97 -8.73 -10.50
N ASP A 124 10.16 -8.76 -11.82
CA ASP A 124 9.27 -8.08 -12.78
C ASP A 124 7.88 -8.73 -12.79
N ASN A 125 7.80 -10.06 -12.77
CA ASN A 125 6.54 -10.81 -12.64
C ASN A 125 5.84 -10.45 -11.33
N PHE A 126 6.57 -10.41 -10.21
CA PHE A 126 6.02 -10.02 -8.92
C PHE A 126 5.45 -8.59 -8.94
N ILE A 127 6.19 -7.64 -9.51
CA ILE A 127 5.75 -6.24 -9.63
C ILE A 127 4.46 -6.14 -10.46
N ASN A 128 4.41 -6.87 -11.60
CA ASN A 128 3.23 -6.85 -12.47
C ASN A 128 2.03 -7.51 -11.79
N TRP A 129 2.24 -8.66 -11.14
CA TRP A 129 1.18 -9.30 -10.35
C TRP A 129 0.63 -8.37 -9.26
N ALA A 130 1.50 -7.72 -8.48
CA ALA A 130 1.10 -6.79 -7.41
C ALA A 130 0.30 -5.60 -7.96
N ARG A 131 0.62 -5.12 -9.16
CA ARG A 131 -0.14 -4.08 -9.86
C ARG A 131 -1.54 -4.57 -10.25
N LEU A 132 -1.66 -5.78 -10.80
CA LEU A 132 -2.95 -6.38 -11.18
C LEU A 132 -3.79 -6.73 -9.96
N HIS A 133 -3.18 -7.25 -8.90
CA HIS A 133 -3.82 -7.49 -7.61
C HIS A 133 -4.43 -6.19 -7.04
N THR A 134 -3.67 -5.09 -7.05
CA THR A 134 -4.18 -3.78 -6.64
C THR A 134 -5.32 -3.32 -7.55
N ALA A 135 -5.20 -3.48 -8.86
CA ALA A 135 -6.24 -3.10 -9.82
C ALA A 135 -7.55 -3.90 -9.60
N PHE A 136 -7.44 -5.18 -9.27
CA PHE A 136 -8.60 -6.00 -8.90
C PHE A 136 -9.31 -5.41 -7.66
N HIS A 137 -8.60 -5.18 -6.55
CA HIS A 137 -9.21 -4.60 -5.35
C HIS A 137 -9.83 -3.22 -5.60
N VAL A 138 -9.19 -2.37 -6.40
CA VAL A 138 -9.74 -1.06 -6.79
C VAL A 138 -11.03 -1.22 -7.62
N SER A 139 -11.11 -2.21 -8.51
CA SER A 139 -12.32 -2.45 -9.31
C SER A 139 -13.54 -2.80 -8.45
N LEU A 140 -13.34 -3.53 -7.34
CA LEU A 140 -14.42 -3.89 -6.42
C LEU A 140 -15.12 -2.68 -5.79
N ILE A 141 -14.37 -1.61 -5.54
CA ILE A 141 -14.86 -0.40 -4.87
C ILE A 141 -15.18 0.75 -5.83
N SER A 142 -15.02 0.58 -7.14
CA SER A 142 -15.04 1.69 -8.11
C SER A 142 -16.43 2.27 -8.39
N ALA A 143 -17.51 1.59 -8.02
CA ALA A 143 -18.87 2.10 -8.17
C ALA A 143 -19.39 2.86 -6.93
N ASN A 144 -18.52 3.12 -5.93
CA ASN A 144 -18.90 3.88 -4.76
C ASN A 144 -19.27 5.33 -5.12
N GLN A 145 -20.11 5.96 -4.29
CA GLN A 145 -20.53 7.36 -4.43
C GLN A 145 -20.06 8.22 -3.23
N THR A 146 -18.98 7.79 -2.56
CA THR A 146 -18.46 8.42 -1.36
C THR A 146 -17.00 8.88 -1.56
N PRO A 147 -16.76 9.94 -2.36
CA PRO A 147 -15.40 10.35 -2.76
C PRO A 147 -14.49 10.72 -1.59
N TRP A 148 -15.04 11.16 -0.46
CA TRP A 148 -14.24 11.42 0.75
C TRP A 148 -13.74 10.13 1.41
N VAL A 149 -14.59 9.10 1.48
CA VAL A 149 -14.19 7.79 2.03
C VAL A 149 -13.12 7.17 1.13
N GLU A 150 -13.29 7.24 -0.20
CA GLU A 150 -12.32 6.77 -1.18
C GLU A 150 -10.97 7.51 -1.06
N ARG A 151 -11.00 8.82 -0.87
CA ARG A 151 -9.79 9.62 -0.64
C ARG A 151 -9.02 9.13 0.59
N PHE A 152 -9.69 8.96 1.72
CA PHE A 152 -9.05 8.46 2.95
C PHE A 152 -8.58 7.01 2.81
N TYR A 153 -9.34 6.17 2.12
CA TYR A 153 -8.91 4.80 1.80
C TYR A 153 -7.59 4.80 1.02
N ASN A 154 -7.48 5.61 -0.02
CA ASN A 154 -6.28 5.70 -0.84
C ASN A 154 -5.08 6.20 -0.04
N GLU A 155 -5.27 7.20 0.83
CA GLU A 155 -4.23 7.74 1.71
C GLU A 155 -3.72 6.66 2.68
N VAL A 156 -4.63 5.99 3.39
CA VAL A 156 -4.29 4.90 4.32
C VAL A 156 -3.61 3.74 3.58
N ALA A 157 -4.10 3.36 2.40
CA ALA A 157 -3.50 2.30 1.59
C ALA A 157 -2.07 2.64 1.12
N GLU A 158 -1.78 3.92 0.83
CA GLU A 158 -0.43 4.36 0.50
C GLU A 158 0.51 4.23 1.71
N HIS A 159 0.10 4.70 2.88
CA HIS A 159 0.88 4.56 4.12
C HIS A 159 1.13 3.09 4.46
N MET A 160 0.12 2.24 4.34
CA MET A 160 0.25 0.79 4.56
C MET A 160 1.29 0.16 3.62
N ARG A 161 1.28 0.52 2.33
CA ARG A 161 2.29 0.05 1.36
C ARG A 161 3.71 0.51 1.72
N ARG A 162 3.87 1.77 2.16
CA ARG A 162 5.15 2.30 2.64
C ARG A 162 5.65 1.51 3.86
N HIS A 163 4.80 1.30 4.85
CA HIS A 163 5.13 0.53 6.06
C HIS A 163 5.58 -0.89 5.71
N GLY A 164 4.82 -1.57 4.87
CA GLY A 164 5.17 -2.91 4.43
C GLY A 164 6.51 -3.01 3.72
N ARG A 165 6.84 -2.04 2.86
CA ARG A 165 8.16 -1.97 2.21
C ARG A 165 9.27 -1.69 3.21
N ALA A 166 9.07 -0.71 4.07
CA ALA A 166 10.08 -0.27 5.03
C ALA A 166 10.40 -1.34 6.07
N LEU A 167 9.40 -2.03 6.59
CA LEU A 167 9.57 -3.13 7.54
C LEU A 167 10.40 -4.27 6.93
N ARG A 168 10.10 -4.68 5.70
CA ARG A 168 10.92 -5.69 5.01
C ARG A 168 12.35 -5.21 4.73
N HIS A 169 12.53 -3.90 4.46
CA HIS A 169 13.85 -3.34 4.17
C HIS A 169 14.72 -3.20 5.42
N THR A 170 14.11 -2.95 6.57
CA THR A 170 14.84 -2.75 7.85
C THR A 170 14.98 -4.02 8.67
N HIS A 171 14.36 -5.12 8.23
CA HIS A 171 14.43 -6.40 8.92
C HIS A 171 15.76 -7.10 8.64
N ASN A 172 16.53 -7.39 9.71
CA ASN A 172 17.87 -8.02 9.65
C ASN A 172 18.95 -7.20 8.92
N ALA A 173 20.15 -7.74 8.84
CA ALA A 173 21.31 -7.10 8.20
C ALA A 173 21.19 -6.98 6.67
N GLN A 174 20.19 -7.61 6.05
CA GLN A 174 19.94 -7.52 4.62
C GLN A 174 18.44 -7.29 4.33
N PRO A 175 18.09 -6.41 3.37
CA PRO A 175 16.72 -6.22 2.95
C PRO A 175 16.11 -7.53 2.44
N LEU A 176 14.90 -7.85 2.89
CA LEU A 176 14.16 -8.99 2.41
C LEU A 176 13.42 -8.63 1.13
N SER A 177 13.72 -9.31 0.02
CA SER A 177 12.96 -9.11 -1.22
C SER A 177 11.50 -9.53 -1.03
N ALA A 178 10.60 -8.97 -1.84
CA ALA A 178 9.18 -9.32 -1.75
C ALA A 178 8.96 -10.81 -2.05
N GLN A 179 9.74 -11.39 -2.95
CA GLN A 179 9.69 -12.83 -3.26
C GLN A 179 10.18 -13.70 -2.10
N ALA A 180 11.28 -13.32 -1.43
CA ALA A 180 11.77 -14.06 -0.27
C ALA A 180 10.78 -13.97 0.90
N ALA A 181 10.15 -12.82 1.12
CA ALA A 181 9.08 -12.65 2.12
C ALA A 181 7.88 -13.55 1.81
N LEU A 182 7.46 -13.60 0.54
CA LEU A 182 6.37 -14.46 0.10
C LEU A 182 6.66 -15.94 0.35
N GLN A 183 7.86 -16.40 0.01
CA GLN A 183 8.27 -17.79 0.23
C GLN A 183 8.36 -18.17 1.72
N ALA A 184 8.72 -17.22 2.57
CA ALA A 184 8.89 -17.42 4.01
C ALA A 184 7.60 -17.34 4.82
N SER A 185 6.50 -16.79 4.26
CA SER A 185 5.25 -16.55 4.98
C SER A 185 4.05 -17.27 4.36
N PRO A 186 3.52 -18.33 4.99
CA PRO A 186 2.26 -18.97 4.59
C PRO A 186 1.07 -18.02 4.52
N ALA A 187 0.98 -17.04 5.42
CA ALA A 187 -0.07 -16.03 5.37
C ALA A 187 0.04 -15.14 4.12
N MET A 188 1.27 -14.74 3.74
CA MET A 188 1.49 -13.98 2.52
C MET A 188 1.19 -14.82 1.26
N GLN A 189 1.54 -16.12 1.28
CA GLN A 189 1.18 -17.05 0.20
C GLN A 189 -0.34 -17.15 0.04
N LYS A 190 -1.09 -17.32 1.14
CA LYS A 190 -2.55 -17.35 1.14
C LYS A 190 -3.14 -16.03 0.62
N ALA A 191 -2.63 -14.88 1.07
CA ALA A 191 -3.08 -13.57 0.61
C ALA A 191 -2.80 -13.32 -0.87
N SER A 192 -1.78 -13.98 -1.44
CA SER A 192 -1.38 -13.84 -2.83
C SER A 192 -1.97 -14.91 -3.75
N SER A 193 -2.67 -15.93 -3.20
CA SER A 193 -3.31 -16.96 -4.01
C SER A 193 -4.57 -16.42 -4.70
N LEU A 194 -4.96 -17.03 -5.82
CA LEU A 194 -6.10 -16.58 -6.62
C LEU A 194 -7.45 -16.93 -5.96
N GLU A 195 -7.52 -18.04 -5.23
CA GLU A 195 -8.78 -18.58 -4.68
C GLU A 195 -9.55 -17.58 -3.80
N PRO A 196 -8.95 -16.89 -2.80
CA PRO A 196 -9.65 -15.89 -2.01
C PRO A 196 -10.18 -14.71 -2.85
N HIS A 197 -9.46 -14.34 -3.91
CA HIS A 197 -9.87 -13.26 -4.81
C HIS A 197 -11.05 -13.67 -5.69
N THR A 198 -11.10 -14.94 -6.14
CA THR A 198 -12.24 -15.50 -6.86
C THR A 198 -13.48 -15.54 -5.95
N GLU A 199 -13.32 -15.98 -4.71
CA GLU A 199 -14.43 -16.03 -3.75
C GLU A 199 -14.95 -14.61 -3.42
N LEU A 200 -14.05 -13.63 -3.28
CA LEU A 200 -14.42 -12.24 -3.05
C LEU A 200 -15.16 -11.64 -4.25
N MET A 201 -14.67 -11.85 -5.48
CA MET A 201 -15.35 -11.43 -6.70
C MET A 201 -16.76 -11.98 -6.77
N ASP A 202 -16.92 -13.29 -6.56
CA ASP A 202 -18.20 -13.96 -6.60
C ASP A 202 -19.20 -13.42 -5.56
N ALA A 203 -18.73 -13.20 -4.34
CA ALA A 203 -19.54 -12.64 -3.27
C ALA A 203 -19.98 -11.20 -3.57
N VAL A 204 -19.08 -10.37 -4.13
CA VAL A 204 -19.39 -8.99 -4.52
C VAL A 204 -20.41 -8.93 -5.65
N ILE A 205 -20.23 -9.71 -6.72
CA ILE A 205 -21.17 -9.76 -7.85
C ILE A 205 -22.55 -10.26 -7.40
N LYS A 206 -22.59 -11.23 -6.47
CA LYS A 206 -23.84 -11.74 -5.89
C LYS A 206 -24.42 -10.84 -4.79
N ARG A 207 -23.80 -9.68 -4.48
CA ARG A 207 -24.26 -8.73 -3.44
C ARG A 207 -24.40 -9.37 -2.05
N GLN A 208 -23.55 -10.32 -1.71
CA GLN A 208 -23.54 -11.03 -0.42
C GLN A 208 -22.78 -10.22 0.64
N VAL A 209 -23.39 -9.15 1.14
CA VAL A 209 -22.73 -8.12 1.97
C VAL A 209 -21.99 -8.74 3.16
N ASP A 210 -22.66 -9.54 3.98
CA ASP A 210 -22.06 -10.16 5.19
C ASP A 210 -20.86 -11.04 4.85
N LYS A 211 -20.95 -11.79 3.74
CA LYS A 211 -19.86 -12.64 3.25
C LYS A 211 -18.67 -11.80 2.79
N VAL A 212 -18.91 -10.72 2.05
CA VAL A 212 -17.86 -9.80 1.59
C VAL A 212 -17.12 -9.18 2.77
N GLU A 213 -17.84 -8.73 3.79
CA GLU A 213 -17.23 -8.17 5.00
C GLU A 213 -16.33 -9.18 5.72
N MET A 214 -16.81 -10.42 5.88
CA MET A 214 -16.02 -11.49 6.47
C MET A 214 -14.74 -11.75 5.67
N LEU A 215 -14.84 -11.88 4.34
CA LEU A 215 -13.70 -12.14 3.47
C LEU A 215 -12.65 -11.00 3.50
N ILE A 216 -13.09 -9.74 3.52
CA ILE A 216 -12.18 -8.59 3.63
C ILE A 216 -11.48 -8.56 5.00
N VAL A 217 -12.20 -8.84 6.08
CA VAL A 217 -11.59 -8.91 7.41
C VAL A 217 -10.54 -10.02 7.47
N GLU A 218 -10.83 -11.20 6.92
CA GLU A 218 -9.87 -12.30 6.86
C GLU A 218 -8.66 -11.96 5.98
N HIS A 219 -8.89 -11.39 4.79
CA HIS A 219 -7.83 -10.99 3.89
C HIS A 219 -6.88 -9.95 4.53
N ASN A 220 -7.43 -8.93 5.19
CA ASN A 220 -6.63 -7.91 5.87
C ASN A 220 -5.84 -8.47 7.07
N LYS A 221 -6.36 -9.45 7.81
CA LYS A 221 -5.62 -10.13 8.88
C LYS A 221 -4.37 -10.84 8.37
N LEU A 222 -4.41 -11.41 7.17
CA LEU A 222 -3.25 -12.07 6.58
C LEU A 222 -2.05 -11.12 6.41
N THR A 223 -2.29 -9.83 6.21
CA THR A 223 -1.22 -8.83 6.12
C THR A 223 -0.41 -8.76 7.42
N ILE A 224 -1.06 -8.70 8.57
CA ILE A 224 -0.37 -8.63 9.86
C ILE A 224 0.29 -9.96 10.20
N LEU A 225 -0.45 -11.06 10.05
CA LEU A 225 0.08 -12.41 10.28
C LEU A 225 1.34 -12.70 9.45
N ALA A 226 1.40 -12.18 8.22
CA ALA A 226 2.57 -12.33 7.37
C ALA A 226 3.82 -11.66 7.98
N TYR A 227 3.70 -10.50 8.61
CA TYR A 227 4.82 -9.85 9.29
C TYR A 227 5.19 -10.55 10.59
N GLU A 228 4.21 -11.13 11.30
CA GLU A 228 4.47 -12.00 12.46
C GLU A 228 5.30 -13.23 12.06
N GLU A 229 4.89 -13.94 11.02
CA GLU A 229 5.60 -15.12 10.49
C GLU A 229 7.02 -14.80 10.01
N LEU A 230 7.25 -13.58 9.51
CA LEU A 230 8.57 -13.10 9.10
C LEU A 230 9.44 -12.68 10.30
N GLY A 231 8.92 -12.69 11.51
CA GLY A 231 9.64 -12.25 12.71
C GLY A 231 9.96 -10.75 12.70
N ILE A 232 9.14 -9.96 12.06
CA ILE A 232 9.28 -8.49 11.96
C ILE A 232 8.49 -7.85 13.11
N PHE A 233 8.95 -8.06 14.34
CA PHE A 233 8.39 -7.50 15.57
C PHE A 233 9.44 -6.77 16.38
#